data_4ccb30efbad0a51ecad6bf88b890dd2b
#
_entry.id   4ccb30efbad0a51ecad6bf88b890dd2b
#
_cell.length_a   1.000
_cell.length_b   1.000
_cell.length_c   1.000
_cell.angle_alpha   90.00
_cell.angle_beta   90.00
_cell.angle_gamma   90.00
#
_symmetry.space_group_name_H-M   'P 1'
#
loop_
_entity.id
_entity.type
_entity.pdbx_description
1 polymer ?
#
loop_
_entity_poly.entity_id
_entity_poly.type
_entity_poly.pdbx_seq_one_letter_code
_entity_poly.pdbx_strand_id
1 'polypeptide(L)'
;MNKIHALLTASFLAIALAGCSSFSGPASPGALSAGLSARMDQPNATLDSQQAIGLINAYRATRNMPPLVADAGLNGTAQALASQYAQTGTAPTKPQALVQMKLSAGYPTFAETFSGWRNNAADAVGLVAPASKAGIAVAYNPTSSYGIYWVLVLGN
;
A
#
# COMPACT_ATOMS: atom_id res chain seq x y z
N MET A 1 -37.76 69.54 29.62
CA MET A 1 -38.59 68.96 28.53
C MET A 1 -37.63 68.46 27.48
N ASN A 2 -37.31 67.18 27.41
CA ASN A 2 -36.87 66.48 26.20
C ASN A 2 -36.76 65.00 26.53
N LYS A 3 -37.58 64.23 25.86
CA LYS A 3 -37.65 62.78 26.00
C LYS A 3 -36.58 62.12 25.14
N ILE A 4 -35.77 61.28 25.78
CA ILE A 4 -34.75 60.47 25.07
C ILE A 4 -35.33 59.07 24.93
N HIS A 5 -35.57 58.62 23.69
CA HIS A 5 -35.99 57.26 23.40
C HIS A 5 -34.74 56.39 23.30
N ALA A 6 -34.66 55.40 24.17
CA ALA A 6 -33.64 54.33 24.07
C ALA A 6 -34.08 53.27 23.08
N LEU A 7 -33.30 53.06 22.01
CA LEU A 7 -33.42 51.97 21.06
C LEU A 7 -32.60 50.78 21.57
N LEU A 8 -33.29 49.70 21.92
CA LEU A 8 -32.66 48.40 22.15
C LEU A 8 -32.34 47.75 20.81
N THR A 9 -31.06 47.57 20.53
CA THR A 9 -30.63 46.73 19.42
C THR A 9 -30.33 45.32 19.95
N ALA A 10 -31.14 44.36 19.55
CA ALA A 10 -30.95 42.95 19.80
C ALA A 10 -29.86 42.41 18.88
N SER A 11 -28.73 42.03 19.43
CA SER A 11 -27.65 41.33 18.68
C SER A 11 -27.96 39.85 18.61
N PHE A 12 -28.24 39.36 17.40
CA PHE A 12 -28.32 37.92 17.12
C PHE A 12 -26.92 37.34 17.04
N LEU A 13 -26.59 36.46 17.98
CA LEU A 13 -25.35 35.68 17.99
C LEU A 13 -25.53 34.47 17.08
N ALA A 14 -25.00 34.52 15.86
CA ALA A 14 -24.96 33.39 14.94
C ALA A 14 -23.84 32.43 15.39
N ILE A 15 -24.21 31.25 15.90
CA ILE A 15 -23.29 30.16 16.20
C ILE A 15 -22.97 29.46 14.88
N ALA A 16 -21.81 29.74 14.31
CA ALA A 16 -21.27 28.98 13.20
C ALA A 16 -20.77 27.62 13.72
N LEU A 17 -21.46 26.52 13.39
CA LEU A 17 -20.94 25.17 13.53
C LEU A 17 -19.78 25.01 12.54
N ALA A 18 -18.56 25.10 13.04
CA ALA A 18 -17.37 24.71 12.31
C ALA A 18 -17.41 23.18 12.13
N GLY A 19 -17.85 22.73 10.95
CA GLY A 19 -17.71 21.36 10.53
C GLY A 19 -16.22 21.01 10.52
N CYS A 20 -15.81 19.97 11.28
CA CYS A 20 -14.50 19.37 11.17
C CYS A 20 -14.37 18.73 9.77
N SER A 21 -13.94 19.50 8.79
CA SER A 21 -13.40 18.97 7.56
C SER A 21 -12.11 18.26 7.94
N SER A 22 -12.07 16.93 7.79
CA SER A 22 -10.84 16.16 7.88
C SER A 22 -9.89 16.67 6.80
N PHE A 23 -9.03 17.58 7.18
CA PHE A 23 -7.98 18.12 6.32
C PHE A 23 -6.94 17.01 6.15
N SER A 24 -7.07 16.22 5.09
CA SER A 24 -5.95 15.39 4.61
C SER A 24 -4.90 16.38 4.09
N GLY A 25 -4.08 16.88 4.99
CA GLY A 25 -2.93 17.70 4.63
C GLY A 25 -1.98 16.91 3.72
N PRO A 26 -1.19 17.57 2.86
CA PRO A 26 -0.18 16.88 2.08
C PRO A 26 0.73 16.11 3.04
N ALA A 27 0.92 14.81 2.77
CA ALA A 27 1.82 13.97 3.55
C ALA A 27 3.19 14.64 3.64
N SER A 28 3.73 14.76 4.84
CA SER A 28 5.08 15.32 5.04
C SER A 28 6.07 14.56 4.15
N PRO A 29 6.99 15.26 3.45
CA PRO A 29 8.03 14.60 2.67
C PRO A 29 8.81 13.63 3.57
N GLY A 30 8.66 12.32 3.34
CA GLY A 30 9.33 11.28 4.12
C GLY A 30 8.41 10.41 4.99
N ALA A 31 7.14 10.78 5.21
CA ALA A 31 6.19 9.90 5.87
C ALA A 31 5.65 8.86 4.87
N LEU A 32 5.79 7.58 5.21
CA LEU A 32 5.12 6.50 4.47
C LEU A 32 3.60 6.67 4.59
N SER A 33 2.88 6.42 3.48
CA SER A 33 1.42 6.40 3.56
C SER A 33 0.94 5.32 4.53
N ALA A 34 -0.17 5.57 5.23
CA ALA A 34 -0.71 4.65 6.23
C ALA A 34 -0.93 3.23 5.68
N GLY A 35 -1.32 3.09 4.41
CA GLY A 35 -1.51 1.79 3.76
C GLY A 35 -0.23 0.97 3.62
N LEU A 36 0.94 1.60 3.50
CA LEU A 36 2.23 0.90 3.41
C LEU A 36 2.72 0.38 4.76
N SER A 37 2.31 1.03 5.85
CA SER A 37 2.66 0.67 7.24
C SER A 37 1.55 -0.11 7.93
N ALA A 38 0.41 -0.35 7.28
CA ALA A 38 -0.67 -1.15 7.83
C ALA A 38 -0.21 -2.59 8.05
N ARG A 39 -0.57 -3.14 9.21
CA ARG A 39 -0.25 -4.54 9.53
C ARG A 39 -1.16 -5.47 8.75
N MET A 40 -0.54 -6.39 8.02
CA MET A 40 -1.22 -7.40 7.19
C MET A 40 -1.25 -8.78 7.85
N ASP A 41 -0.63 -8.93 9.03
CA ASP A 41 -0.62 -10.15 9.84
C ASP A 41 -1.85 -10.23 10.77
N GLN A 42 -3.00 -9.81 10.25
CA GLN A 42 -4.28 -9.83 10.96
C GLN A 42 -5.41 -10.34 10.06
N PRO A 43 -6.44 -10.98 10.63
CA PRO A 43 -7.61 -11.38 9.87
C PRO A 43 -8.25 -10.18 9.14
N ASN A 44 -8.64 -10.39 7.89
CA ASN A 44 -9.32 -9.39 7.04
C ASN A 44 -8.51 -8.11 6.74
N ALA A 45 -7.19 -8.10 6.97
CA ALA A 45 -6.35 -7.01 6.52
C ALA A 45 -6.36 -6.91 4.99
N THR A 46 -6.50 -5.70 4.47
CA THR A 46 -6.57 -5.43 3.03
C THR A 46 -5.39 -4.59 2.60
N LEU A 47 -4.60 -5.12 1.67
CA LEU A 47 -3.48 -4.40 1.06
C LEU A 47 -4.00 -3.38 0.02
N ASP A 48 -3.56 -2.14 0.14
CA ASP A 48 -3.67 -1.17 -0.96
C ASP A 48 -2.58 -1.45 -2.01
N SER A 49 -2.93 -2.24 -3.01
CA SER A 49 -2.00 -2.63 -4.08
C SER A 49 -1.53 -1.44 -4.93
N GLN A 50 -2.35 -0.40 -5.07
CA GLN A 50 -1.97 0.81 -5.79
C GLN A 50 -0.85 1.57 -5.07
N GLN A 51 -0.98 1.75 -3.75
CA GLN A 51 0.07 2.36 -2.95
C GLN A 51 1.35 1.52 -2.94
N ALA A 52 1.21 0.20 -2.84
CA ALA A 52 2.35 -0.71 -2.87
C ALA A 52 3.12 -0.62 -4.19
N ILE A 53 2.41 -0.65 -5.34
CA ILE A 53 3.02 -0.49 -6.67
C ILE A 53 3.59 0.93 -6.84
N GLY A 54 2.95 1.95 -6.27
CA GLY A 54 3.45 3.32 -6.25
C GLY A 54 4.84 3.43 -5.57
N LEU A 55 5.04 2.74 -4.45
CA LEU A 55 6.34 2.70 -3.77
C LEU A 55 7.41 1.98 -4.62
N ILE A 56 7.03 0.86 -5.28
CA ILE A 56 7.92 0.17 -6.22
C ILE A 56 8.28 1.10 -7.39
N ASN A 57 7.32 1.86 -7.93
CA ASN A 57 7.54 2.81 -9.02
C ASN A 57 8.46 3.95 -8.62
N ALA A 58 8.36 4.45 -7.39
CA ALA A 58 9.30 5.45 -6.87
C ALA A 58 10.74 4.91 -6.86
N TYR A 59 10.94 3.64 -6.47
CA TYR A 59 12.25 2.99 -6.55
C TYR A 59 12.70 2.79 -8.00
N ARG A 60 11.82 2.31 -8.90
CA ARG A 60 12.12 2.13 -10.33
C ARG A 60 12.57 3.43 -10.98
N ALA A 61 11.95 4.56 -10.64
CA ALA A 61 12.33 5.89 -11.11
C ALA A 61 13.79 6.24 -10.73
N THR A 62 14.27 5.86 -9.55
CA THR A 62 15.69 6.06 -9.15
C THR A 62 16.67 5.22 -9.98
N ARG A 63 16.16 4.26 -10.75
CA ARG A 63 16.91 3.36 -11.62
C ARG A 63 16.62 3.63 -13.11
N ASN A 64 15.97 4.74 -13.43
CA ASN A 64 15.56 5.14 -14.79
C ASN A 64 14.68 4.08 -15.50
N MET A 65 13.87 3.33 -14.73
CA MET A 65 12.95 2.34 -15.28
C MET A 65 11.54 2.93 -15.41
N PRO A 66 10.80 2.57 -16.49
CA PRO A 66 9.41 2.97 -16.65
C PRO A 66 8.54 2.48 -15.49
N PRO A 67 7.48 3.22 -15.13
CA PRO A 67 6.55 2.80 -14.09
C PRO A 67 5.75 1.56 -14.52
N LEU A 68 5.36 0.75 -13.53
CA LEU A 68 4.44 -0.36 -13.67
C LEU A 68 3.00 0.13 -13.49
N VAL A 69 2.08 -0.44 -14.26
CA VAL A 69 0.63 -0.23 -14.08
C VAL A 69 0.08 -1.40 -13.26
N ALA A 70 -0.73 -1.09 -12.26
CA ALA A 70 -1.44 -2.13 -11.50
C ALA A 70 -2.43 -2.87 -12.42
N ASP A 71 -2.38 -4.20 -12.41
CA ASP A 71 -3.21 -5.05 -13.25
C ASP A 71 -4.03 -6.02 -12.39
N ALA A 72 -5.35 -6.05 -12.60
CA ALA A 72 -6.25 -6.87 -11.79
C ALA A 72 -6.01 -8.38 -11.99
N GLY A 73 -5.66 -8.81 -13.21
CA GLY A 73 -5.32 -10.22 -13.49
C GLY A 73 -4.04 -10.64 -12.77
N LEU A 74 -3.03 -9.78 -12.78
CA LEU A 74 -1.80 -10.03 -12.04
C LEU A 74 -2.02 -9.97 -10.52
N ASN A 75 -2.90 -9.10 -10.02
CA ASN A 75 -3.28 -9.11 -8.60
C ASN A 75 -3.96 -10.44 -8.22
N GLY A 76 -4.85 -10.96 -9.06
CA GLY A 76 -5.46 -12.28 -8.86
C GLY A 76 -4.42 -13.41 -8.86
N THR A 77 -3.46 -13.36 -9.79
CA THR A 77 -2.34 -14.31 -9.85
C THR A 77 -1.47 -14.24 -8.59
N ALA A 78 -1.10 -13.03 -8.17
CA ALA A 78 -0.35 -12.81 -6.94
C ALA A 78 -1.08 -13.35 -5.71
N GLN A 79 -2.41 -13.13 -5.62
CA GLN A 79 -3.23 -13.63 -4.51
C GLN A 79 -3.27 -15.16 -4.47
N ALA A 80 -3.45 -15.82 -5.61
CA ALA A 80 -3.43 -17.28 -5.68
C ALA A 80 -2.08 -17.86 -5.22
N LEU A 81 -0.98 -17.27 -5.69
CA LEU A 81 0.38 -17.68 -5.30
C LEU A 81 0.69 -17.38 -3.82
N ALA A 82 0.24 -16.23 -3.30
CA ALA A 82 0.40 -15.90 -1.87
C ALA A 82 -0.38 -16.88 -0.98
N SER A 83 -1.61 -17.22 -1.37
CA SER A 83 -2.44 -18.20 -0.66
C SER A 83 -1.82 -19.60 -0.68
N GLN A 84 -1.29 -20.03 -1.83
CA GLN A 84 -0.56 -21.30 -1.95
C GLN A 84 0.66 -21.30 -1.02
N TYR A 85 1.45 -20.22 -1.03
CA TYR A 85 2.64 -20.09 -0.20
C TYR A 85 2.29 -20.16 1.30
N ALA A 86 1.24 -19.46 1.71
CA ALA A 86 0.76 -19.46 3.09
C ALA A 86 0.23 -20.83 3.55
N GLN A 87 -0.39 -21.61 2.64
CA GLN A 87 -0.91 -22.94 2.94
C GLN A 87 0.18 -24.00 3.02
N THR A 88 1.17 -23.93 2.15
CA THR A 88 2.20 -24.98 2.02
C THR A 88 3.49 -24.67 2.80
N GLY A 89 3.73 -23.39 3.10
CA GLY A 89 5.03 -22.93 3.62
C GLY A 89 6.17 -23.03 2.60
N THR A 90 5.88 -23.49 1.38
CA THR A 90 6.88 -23.71 0.32
C THR A 90 6.74 -22.64 -0.76
N ALA A 91 7.87 -22.06 -1.16
CA ALA A 91 7.91 -21.04 -2.20
C ALA A 91 7.29 -21.56 -3.51
N PRO A 92 6.27 -20.91 -4.06
CA PRO A 92 5.67 -21.32 -5.32
C PRO A 92 6.63 -21.13 -6.49
N THR A 93 6.49 -21.96 -7.52
CA THR A 93 7.26 -21.80 -8.77
C THR A 93 6.70 -20.64 -9.58
N LYS A 94 7.59 -19.80 -10.14
CA LYS A 94 7.19 -18.70 -11.01
C LYS A 94 6.50 -19.23 -12.29
N PRO A 95 5.24 -18.85 -12.57
CA PRO A 95 4.61 -19.13 -13.86
C PRO A 95 5.42 -18.60 -15.03
N GLN A 96 5.46 -19.35 -16.16
CA GLN A 96 6.27 -18.98 -17.32
C GLN A 96 5.83 -17.67 -17.99
N ALA A 97 4.52 -17.35 -17.93
CA ALA A 97 3.96 -16.12 -18.48
C ALA A 97 4.41 -14.85 -17.74
N LEU A 98 4.98 -14.97 -16.54
CA LEU A 98 5.44 -13.81 -15.78
C LEU A 98 6.88 -13.43 -16.12
N VAL A 99 7.11 -12.14 -16.26
CA VAL A 99 8.47 -11.58 -16.41
C VAL A 99 9.26 -11.82 -15.14
N GLN A 100 8.67 -11.50 -13.97
CA GLN A 100 9.33 -11.65 -12.67
C GLN A 100 8.32 -12.03 -11.59
N MET A 101 8.81 -12.71 -10.56
CA MET A 101 8.09 -12.95 -9.31
C MET A 101 9.03 -12.72 -8.13
N LYS A 102 8.55 -11.99 -7.13
CA LYS A 102 9.25 -11.78 -5.86
C LYS A 102 8.42 -12.34 -4.73
N LEU A 103 9.09 -13.01 -3.81
CA LEU A 103 8.49 -13.64 -2.65
C LEU A 103 9.09 -13.05 -1.37
N SER A 104 8.29 -13.01 -0.32
CA SER A 104 8.76 -12.71 1.03
C SER A 104 7.85 -13.37 2.05
N ALA A 105 8.34 -13.58 3.27
CA ALA A 105 7.56 -14.11 4.37
C ALA A 105 8.03 -13.51 5.69
N GLY A 106 7.10 -13.38 6.66
CA GLY A 106 7.40 -12.94 8.02
C GLY A 106 7.36 -11.44 8.27
N TYR A 107 7.31 -10.60 7.23
CA TYR A 107 7.22 -9.14 7.42
C TYR A 107 5.76 -8.69 7.57
N PRO A 108 5.38 -8.04 8.68
CA PRO A 108 3.99 -7.67 8.94
C PRO A 108 3.45 -6.53 8.07
N THR A 109 4.31 -5.71 7.47
CA THR A 109 3.91 -4.57 6.65
C THR A 109 4.53 -4.61 5.26
N PHE A 110 3.91 -3.91 4.29
CA PHE A 110 4.52 -3.80 2.97
C PHE A 110 5.82 -2.99 2.98
N ALA A 111 5.91 -1.96 3.82
CA ALA A 111 7.12 -1.15 3.94
C ALA A 111 8.34 -2.00 4.35
N GLU A 112 8.17 -2.92 5.29
CA GLU A 112 9.23 -3.84 5.71
C GLU A 112 9.58 -4.85 4.62
N THR A 113 8.57 -5.44 3.97
CA THR A 113 8.73 -6.35 2.83
C THR A 113 9.52 -5.70 1.71
N PHE A 114 9.12 -4.49 1.31
CA PHE A 114 9.82 -3.73 0.27
C PHE A 114 11.24 -3.36 0.68
N SER A 115 11.47 -3.01 1.94
CA SER A 115 12.80 -2.74 2.47
C SER A 115 13.70 -3.98 2.38
N GLY A 116 13.16 -5.16 2.70
CA GLY A 116 13.85 -6.43 2.53
C GLY A 116 14.27 -6.67 1.08
N TRP A 117 13.33 -6.55 0.14
CA TRP A 117 13.63 -6.71 -1.28
C TRP A 117 14.64 -5.70 -1.81
N ARG A 118 14.49 -4.43 -1.45
CA ARG A 118 15.40 -3.36 -1.92
C ARG A 118 16.83 -3.54 -1.41
N ASN A 119 17.00 -4.02 -0.20
CA ASN A 119 18.31 -4.15 0.45
C ASN A 119 19.02 -5.48 0.13
N ASN A 120 18.34 -6.45 -0.46
CA ASN A 120 18.94 -7.67 -0.99
C ASN A 120 19.25 -7.46 -2.48
N ALA A 121 20.53 -7.61 -2.86
CA ALA A 121 20.99 -7.32 -4.23
C ALA A 121 20.25 -8.15 -5.30
N ALA A 122 20.02 -9.46 -5.04
CA ALA A 122 19.33 -10.35 -5.97
C ALA A 122 17.84 -9.99 -6.11
N ASP A 123 17.20 -9.53 -5.04
CA ASP A 123 15.81 -9.10 -5.05
C ASP A 123 15.64 -7.73 -5.70
N ALA A 124 16.56 -6.80 -5.44
CA ALA A 124 16.55 -5.46 -6.00
C ALA A 124 16.58 -5.47 -7.54
N VAL A 125 17.34 -6.39 -8.16
CA VAL A 125 17.34 -6.61 -9.61
C VAL A 125 15.95 -6.99 -10.12
N GLY A 126 15.22 -7.83 -9.37
CA GLY A 126 13.86 -8.23 -9.74
C GLY A 126 12.85 -7.08 -9.73
N LEU A 127 13.02 -6.10 -8.84
CA LEU A 127 12.14 -4.92 -8.79
C LEU A 127 12.26 -4.01 -10.02
N VAL A 128 13.38 -4.05 -10.72
CA VAL A 128 13.65 -3.27 -11.93
C VAL A 128 13.61 -4.10 -13.21
N ALA A 129 13.04 -5.31 -13.17
CA ALA A 129 12.85 -6.13 -14.36
C ALA A 129 12.04 -5.37 -15.44
N PRO A 130 12.30 -5.63 -16.75
CA PRO A 130 11.64 -4.95 -17.86
C PRO A 130 10.21 -5.47 -18.03
N ALA A 131 9.28 -4.89 -17.29
CA ALA A 131 7.85 -5.18 -17.29
C ALA A 131 7.05 -3.90 -17.34
N SER A 132 5.79 -3.96 -17.77
CA SER A 132 4.86 -2.83 -17.87
C SER A 132 3.73 -2.91 -16.84
N LYS A 133 3.45 -4.08 -16.29
CA LYS A 133 2.35 -4.34 -15.35
C LYS A 133 2.82 -5.04 -14.09
N ALA A 134 2.08 -4.86 -13.02
CA ALA A 134 2.34 -5.54 -11.75
C ALA A 134 1.05 -5.95 -11.04
N GLY A 135 1.15 -7.03 -10.28
CA GLY A 135 0.20 -7.43 -9.28
C GLY A 135 0.92 -7.76 -7.97
N ILE A 136 0.31 -7.41 -6.85
CA ILE A 136 0.87 -7.69 -5.53
C ILE A 136 -0.23 -8.16 -4.60
N ALA A 137 0.08 -9.16 -3.77
CA ALA A 137 -0.83 -9.68 -2.77
C ALA A 137 -0.09 -10.17 -1.53
N VAL A 138 -0.85 -10.32 -0.48
CA VAL A 138 -0.42 -10.86 0.79
C VAL A 138 -1.42 -11.92 1.26
N ALA A 139 -0.94 -12.97 1.91
CA ALA A 139 -1.77 -13.97 2.56
C ALA A 139 -1.31 -14.15 4.01
N TYR A 140 -2.27 -14.15 4.93
CA TYR A 140 -2.05 -14.40 6.34
C TYR A 140 -2.53 -15.80 6.72
N ASN A 141 -1.67 -16.56 7.38
CA ASN A 141 -1.98 -17.86 7.95
C ASN A 141 -1.26 -18.00 9.31
N PRO A 142 -1.97 -17.75 10.43
CA PRO A 142 -1.36 -17.71 11.77
C PRO A 142 -0.80 -19.06 12.22
N THR A 143 -1.18 -20.17 11.58
CA THR A 143 -0.70 -21.52 11.90
C THR A 143 0.53 -21.94 11.10
N SER A 144 0.96 -21.11 10.13
CA SER A 144 2.15 -21.37 9.32
C SER A 144 3.40 -20.83 10.00
N SER A 145 4.59 -21.32 9.55
CA SER A 145 5.89 -20.97 10.16
C SER A 145 6.20 -19.48 10.18
N TYR A 146 5.77 -18.72 9.16
CA TYR A 146 6.05 -17.28 9.04
C TYR A 146 4.82 -16.40 9.28
N GLY A 147 3.63 -16.97 9.37
CA GLY A 147 2.37 -16.26 9.60
C GLY A 147 1.87 -15.46 8.40
N ILE A 148 2.76 -14.82 7.65
CA ILE A 148 2.42 -13.91 6.55
C ILE A 148 3.34 -14.10 5.35
N TYR A 149 2.77 -13.99 4.13
CA TYR A 149 3.44 -14.31 2.87
C TYR A 149 3.07 -13.29 1.80
N TRP A 150 4.08 -12.76 1.14
CA TRP A 150 3.97 -11.72 0.13
C TRP A 150 4.38 -12.24 -1.24
N VAL A 151 3.62 -11.87 -2.25
CA VAL A 151 3.94 -12.17 -3.64
C VAL A 151 3.75 -10.92 -4.50
N LEU A 152 4.81 -10.51 -5.18
CA LEU A 152 4.78 -9.53 -6.27
C LEU A 152 5.02 -10.28 -7.58
N VAL A 153 4.20 -10.02 -8.58
CA VAL A 153 4.36 -10.54 -9.94
C VAL A 153 4.42 -9.40 -10.94
N LEU A 154 5.32 -9.52 -11.92
CA LEU A 154 5.49 -8.56 -12.99
C LEU A 154 5.20 -9.23 -14.33
N GLY A 155 4.55 -8.50 -15.24
CA GLY A 155 4.17 -8.96 -16.58
C GLY A 155 4.08 -7.82 -17.60
N ASN A 156 3.66 -8.16 -18.83
CA ASN A 156 3.41 -7.22 -19.92
C ASN A 156 1.97 -7.29 -20.40
#